data_3b976c0665610e8ebcfc9245a172387c
#
_entry.id   3b976c0665610e8ebcfc9245a172387c
#
_cell.length_a   1.000
_cell.length_b   1.000
_cell.length_c   1.000
_cell.angle_alpha   90.00
_cell.angle_beta   90.00
_cell.angle_gamma   90.00
#
_symmetry.space_group_name_H-M   'P 1'
#
loop_
_entity.id
_entity.type
_entity.pdbx_description
1 polymer ?
#
loop_
_entity_poly.entity_id
_entity_poly.type
_entity_poly.pdbx_seq_one_letter_code
_entity_poly.pdbx_strand_id
1 'polypeptide(L)'
;EKQLRDRRDDLERRLRALEETIERAGQIVNQVNVVINYLTADLKNIGPALESAKVKHEFSIQIIEAQEEERKRLSREIHDGPAQMLANVLMRTDLVERTYREKGIDRALEEISSLKVNVRNALHEVRRIIYDLRPMALDDLGIVPTLRKYLSTVEEYNPGVIIEFKSNGVERRIPSNFEVSIFRLVQECVTNALKHGKTKEIWVKIEWLKSAVNIVVKDNGVGFDRNVEKEKSFGLIGMRERVELLKGSMQIDSTIGKGTIMLFKIPLTV
;
A
#
# COMPACT_ATOMS: atom_id res chain seq x y z
N GLU A 1 66.51 12.36 -72.58
CA GLU A 1 66.54 13.03 -71.26
C GLU A 1 65.36 13.87 -71.03
N LYS A 2 64.85 14.69 -71.97
CA LYS A 2 63.71 15.57 -71.84
C LYS A 2 62.42 14.79 -71.50
N GLN A 3 62.13 13.71 -72.22
CA GLN A 3 60.97 12.83 -71.94
C GLN A 3 60.95 12.20 -70.53
N LEU A 4 62.11 11.88 -70.00
CA LEU A 4 62.23 11.35 -68.63
C LEU A 4 62.02 12.41 -67.58
N ARG A 5 62.41 13.66 -67.78
CA ARG A 5 62.16 14.77 -66.93
C ARG A 5 60.63 15.13 -66.89
N ASP A 6 60.01 15.21 -68.06
CA ASP A 6 58.58 15.50 -68.19
C ASP A 6 57.74 14.38 -67.49
N ARG A 7 58.14 13.14 -67.60
CA ARG A 7 57.50 12.03 -66.89
C ARG A 7 57.72 12.06 -65.39
N ARG A 8 58.91 12.45 -64.94
CA ARG A 8 59.12 12.64 -63.48
C ARG A 8 58.30 13.75 -62.94
N ASP A 9 58.26 14.88 -63.59
CA ASP A 9 57.48 16.05 -63.15
C ASP A 9 55.95 15.84 -63.17
N ASP A 10 55.47 14.99 -64.10
CA ASP A 10 54.07 14.52 -64.10
C ASP A 10 53.76 13.56 -62.92
N LEU A 11 54.68 12.62 -62.65
CA LEU A 11 54.58 11.74 -61.51
C LEU A 11 54.61 12.49 -60.17
N GLU A 12 55.53 13.47 -60.05
CA GLU A 12 55.56 14.29 -58.83
C GLU A 12 54.28 15.11 -58.63
N ARG A 13 53.70 15.64 -59.70
CA ARG A 13 52.38 16.34 -59.59
C ARG A 13 51.24 15.39 -59.18
N ARG A 14 51.20 14.18 -59.73
CA ARG A 14 50.23 13.14 -59.35
C ARG A 14 50.42 12.72 -57.90
N LEU A 15 51.68 12.58 -57.47
CA LEU A 15 51.97 12.18 -56.09
C LEU A 15 51.48 13.24 -55.09
N ARG A 16 51.77 14.53 -55.34
CA ARG A 16 51.24 15.62 -54.50
C ARG A 16 49.71 15.68 -54.49
N ALA A 17 49.05 15.53 -55.64
CA ALA A 17 47.59 15.48 -55.71
C ALA A 17 46.99 14.27 -54.94
N LEU A 18 47.70 13.13 -54.96
CA LEU A 18 47.31 11.98 -54.16
C LEU A 18 47.49 12.21 -52.67
N GLU A 19 48.60 12.80 -52.25
CA GLU A 19 48.90 13.18 -50.88
C GLU A 19 47.81 14.14 -50.32
N GLU A 20 47.46 15.20 -51.08
CA GLU A 20 46.37 16.11 -50.72
C GLU A 20 45.01 15.38 -50.60
N THR A 21 44.77 14.42 -51.49
CA THR A 21 43.53 13.65 -51.45
C THR A 21 43.48 12.73 -50.22
N ILE A 22 44.58 12.10 -49.85
CA ILE A 22 44.69 11.29 -48.65
C ILE A 22 44.49 12.13 -47.39
N GLU A 23 45.11 13.32 -47.35
CA GLU A 23 44.95 14.24 -46.23
C GLU A 23 43.48 14.66 -46.06
N ARG A 24 42.81 15.07 -47.15
CA ARG A 24 41.38 15.41 -47.15
C ARG A 24 40.51 14.23 -46.72
N ALA A 25 40.82 13.01 -47.23
CA ALA A 25 40.12 11.81 -46.83
C ALA A 25 40.31 11.52 -45.32
N GLY A 26 41.51 11.71 -44.77
CA GLY A 26 41.79 11.60 -43.34
C GLY A 26 40.99 12.61 -42.51
N GLN A 27 40.88 13.86 -42.95
CA GLN A 27 40.06 14.88 -42.29
C GLN A 27 38.56 14.51 -42.27
N ILE A 28 38.03 14.01 -43.39
CA ILE A 28 36.63 13.55 -43.49
C ILE A 28 36.40 12.34 -42.55
N VAL A 29 37.27 11.37 -42.50
CA VAL A 29 37.18 10.22 -41.63
C VAL A 29 37.15 10.66 -40.15
N ASN A 30 38.00 11.62 -39.77
CA ASN A 30 38.01 12.17 -38.42
C ASN A 30 36.71 12.88 -38.09
N GLN A 31 36.17 13.70 -39.00
CA GLN A 31 34.89 14.37 -38.83
C GLN A 31 33.71 13.38 -38.67
N VAL A 32 33.68 12.34 -39.51
CA VAL A 32 32.68 11.31 -39.44
C VAL A 32 32.77 10.55 -38.12
N ASN A 33 33.97 10.22 -37.64
CA ASN A 33 34.17 9.53 -36.38
C ASN A 33 33.69 10.42 -35.18
N VAL A 34 33.92 11.70 -35.20
CA VAL A 34 33.39 12.65 -34.18
C VAL A 34 31.87 12.64 -34.16
N VAL A 35 31.23 12.68 -35.33
CA VAL A 35 29.76 12.63 -35.44
C VAL A 35 29.22 11.30 -34.98
N ILE A 36 29.84 10.20 -35.37
CA ILE A 36 29.42 8.85 -34.92
C ILE A 36 29.56 8.71 -33.40
N ASN A 37 30.65 9.18 -32.82
CA ASN A 37 30.85 9.14 -31.38
C ASN A 37 29.80 9.98 -30.63
N TYR A 38 29.49 11.17 -31.13
CA TYR A 38 28.45 12.03 -30.56
C TYR A 38 27.06 11.37 -30.62
N LEU A 39 26.65 10.88 -31.80
CA LEU A 39 25.38 10.17 -31.96
C LEU A 39 25.28 8.90 -31.12
N THR A 40 26.37 8.15 -31.00
CA THR A 40 26.42 6.93 -30.21
C THR A 40 26.32 7.23 -28.71
N ALA A 41 26.91 8.33 -28.23
CA ALA A 41 26.81 8.78 -26.86
C ALA A 41 25.36 9.22 -26.52
N ASP A 42 24.72 10.00 -27.40
CA ASP A 42 23.33 10.42 -27.23
C ASP A 42 22.36 9.22 -27.24
N LEU A 43 22.54 8.28 -28.14
CA LEU A 43 21.71 7.05 -28.21
C LEU A 43 21.86 6.18 -26.96
N LYS A 44 23.07 6.08 -26.37
CA LYS A 44 23.30 5.36 -25.11
C LYS A 44 22.55 5.97 -23.94
N ASN A 45 22.34 7.29 -23.93
CA ASN A 45 21.61 8.00 -22.87
C ASN A 45 20.09 7.96 -23.07
N ILE A 46 19.63 7.94 -24.31
CA ILE A 46 18.19 7.93 -24.63
C ILE A 46 17.56 6.55 -24.31
N GLY A 47 18.25 5.45 -24.55
CA GLY A 47 17.74 4.09 -24.30
C GLY A 47 17.28 3.88 -22.85
N PRO A 48 18.14 4.08 -21.84
CA PRO A 48 17.77 3.96 -20.43
C PRO A 48 16.67 4.95 -19.99
N ALA A 49 16.68 6.17 -20.54
CA ALA A 49 15.65 7.17 -20.24
C ALA A 49 14.28 6.74 -20.79
N LEU A 50 14.23 6.21 -22.00
CA LEU A 50 13.00 5.70 -22.61
C LEU A 50 12.47 4.49 -21.85
N GLU A 51 13.32 3.55 -21.48
CA GLU A 51 12.95 2.37 -20.68
C GLU A 51 12.41 2.79 -19.31
N SER A 52 13.08 3.73 -18.63
CA SER A 52 12.60 4.29 -17.36
C SER A 52 11.24 4.99 -17.51
N ALA A 53 11.02 5.72 -18.61
CA ALA A 53 9.74 6.37 -18.90
C ALA A 53 8.63 5.32 -19.16
N LYS A 54 8.95 4.25 -19.87
CA LYS A 54 8.01 3.15 -20.15
C LYS A 54 7.60 2.43 -18.87
N VAL A 55 8.57 2.08 -18.02
CA VAL A 55 8.31 1.45 -16.72
C VAL A 55 7.46 2.36 -15.83
N LYS A 56 7.76 3.66 -15.77
CA LYS A 56 6.94 4.63 -15.02
C LYS A 56 5.52 4.73 -15.58
N HIS A 57 5.35 4.68 -16.88
CA HIS A 57 4.04 4.73 -17.52
C HIS A 57 3.22 3.48 -17.22
N GLU A 58 3.80 2.29 -17.34
CA GLU A 58 3.17 1.01 -16.99
C GLU A 58 2.78 0.99 -15.51
N PHE A 59 3.66 1.44 -14.62
CA PHE A 59 3.38 1.55 -13.20
C PHE A 59 2.23 2.53 -12.90
N SER A 60 2.17 3.66 -13.63
CA SER A 60 1.07 4.61 -13.49
C SER A 60 -0.29 4.02 -13.91
N ILE A 61 -0.31 3.22 -14.99
CA ILE A 61 -1.52 2.51 -15.41
C ILE A 61 -1.96 1.52 -14.33
N GLN A 62 -1.05 0.72 -13.79
CA GLN A 62 -1.36 -0.24 -12.71
C GLN A 62 -1.93 0.45 -11.46
N ILE A 63 -1.40 1.63 -11.11
CA ILE A 63 -1.95 2.43 -10.00
C ILE A 63 -3.38 2.86 -10.29
N ILE A 64 -3.66 3.35 -11.50
CA ILE A 64 -5.01 3.79 -11.89
C ILE A 64 -5.98 2.60 -11.88
N GLU A 65 -5.58 1.45 -12.41
CA GLU A 65 -6.39 0.24 -12.40
C GLU A 65 -6.68 -0.24 -10.98
N ALA A 66 -5.66 -0.27 -10.12
CA ALA A 66 -5.82 -0.65 -8.71
C ALA A 66 -6.74 0.33 -7.95
N GLN A 67 -6.64 1.63 -8.21
CA GLN A 67 -7.54 2.64 -7.64
C GLN A 67 -8.98 2.45 -8.10
N GLU A 68 -9.21 2.15 -9.38
CA GLU A 68 -10.55 1.95 -9.92
C GLU A 68 -11.16 0.64 -9.43
N GLU A 69 -10.37 -0.40 -9.27
CA GLU A 69 -10.81 -1.67 -8.67
C GLU A 69 -11.19 -1.50 -7.19
N GLU A 70 -10.37 -0.77 -6.43
CA GLU A 70 -10.67 -0.40 -5.04
C GLU A 70 -11.95 0.43 -4.94
N ARG A 71 -12.15 1.40 -5.85
CA ARG A 71 -13.36 2.21 -5.92
C ARG A 71 -14.61 1.37 -6.19
N LYS A 72 -14.50 0.41 -7.11
CA LYS A 72 -15.58 -0.54 -7.40
C LYS A 72 -15.87 -1.46 -6.21
N ARG A 73 -14.84 -1.92 -5.50
CA ARG A 73 -14.98 -2.71 -4.28
C ARG A 73 -15.75 -1.92 -3.22
N LEU A 74 -15.31 -0.69 -2.95
CA LEU A 74 -15.96 0.19 -1.98
C LEU A 74 -17.40 0.50 -2.33
N SER A 75 -17.69 0.76 -3.60
CA SER A 75 -19.06 0.99 -4.08
C SER A 75 -19.96 -0.21 -3.77
N ARG A 76 -19.48 -1.43 -3.98
CA ARG A 76 -20.21 -2.65 -3.65
C ARG A 76 -20.37 -2.82 -2.13
N GLU A 77 -19.31 -2.60 -1.34
CA GLU A 77 -19.38 -2.71 0.11
C GLU A 77 -20.35 -1.71 0.73
N ILE A 78 -20.41 -0.48 0.22
CA ILE A 78 -21.37 0.54 0.68
C ILE A 78 -22.79 0.16 0.25
N HIS A 79 -22.97 -0.33 -0.97
CA HIS A 79 -24.29 -0.70 -1.50
C HIS A 79 -24.85 -1.94 -0.78
N ASP A 80 -24.05 -3.00 -0.64
CA ASP A 80 -24.50 -4.30 -0.14
C ASP A 80 -24.56 -4.35 1.39
N GLY A 81 -23.81 -3.49 2.09
CA GLY A 81 -23.81 -3.37 3.53
C GLY A 81 -24.79 -2.30 4.03
N PRO A 82 -24.28 -1.09 4.31
CA PRO A 82 -25.07 -0.08 5.02
C PRO A 82 -26.28 0.43 4.25
N ALA A 83 -26.22 0.55 2.92
CA ALA A 83 -27.35 1.04 2.14
C ALA A 83 -28.52 0.06 2.19
N GLN A 84 -28.29 -1.25 2.07
CA GLN A 84 -29.34 -2.27 2.24
C GLN A 84 -29.88 -2.32 3.66
N MET A 85 -29.00 -2.19 4.68
CA MET A 85 -29.45 -2.13 6.08
C MET A 85 -30.35 -0.94 6.35
N LEU A 86 -30.00 0.24 5.82
CA LEU A 86 -30.82 1.46 5.95
C LEU A 86 -32.15 1.33 5.20
N ALA A 87 -32.17 0.74 4.01
CA ALA A 87 -33.40 0.45 3.28
C ALA A 87 -34.32 -0.48 4.08
N ASN A 88 -33.77 -1.51 4.72
CA ASN A 88 -34.52 -2.42 5.60
C ASN A 88 -35.07 -1.69 6.84
N VAL A 89 -34.27 -0.79 7.45
CA VAL A 89 -34.72 0.06 8.54
C VAL A 89 -35.93 0.90 8.14
N LEU A 90 -35.88 1.52 6.94
CA LEU A 90 -36.97 2.34 6.41
C LEU A 90 -38.26 1.51 6.23
N MET A 91 -38.16 0.32 5.60
CA MET A 91 -39.31 -0.56 5.45
C MET A 91 -39.91 -1.04 6.79
N ARG A 92 -39.07 -1.21 7.81
CA ARG A 92 -39.53 -1.60 9.16
C ARG A 92 -40.19 -0.46 9.94
N THR A 93 -39.93 0.81 9.63
CA THR A 93 -40.68 1.91 10.25
C THR A 93 -42.18 1.86 9.93
N ASP A 94 -42.51 1.50 8.68
CA ASP A 94 -43.90 1.32 8.25
C ASP A 94 -44.56 0.12 8.96
N LEU A 95 -43.76 -0.94 9.19
CA LEU A 95 -44.23 -2.10 9.96
C LEU A 95 -44.53 -1.76 11.42
N VAL A 96 -43.73 -0.91 12.08
CA VAL A 96 -43.97 -0.44 13.45
C VAL A 96 -45.33 0.25 13.55
N GLU A 97 -45.63 1.17 12.63
CA GLU A 97 -46.89 1.89 12.60
C GLU A 97 -48.09 0.92 12.41
N ARG A 98 -47.97 0.00 11.48
CA ARG A 98 -48.98 -1.04 11.25
C ARG A 98 -49.18 -1.94 12.45
N THR A 99 -48.07 -2.39 13.08
CA THR A 99 -48.10 -3.24 14.28
C THR A 99 -48.78 -2.52 15.44
N TYR A 100 -48.50 -1.25 15.62
CA TYR A 100 -49.19 -0.43 16.63
C TYR A 100 -50.71 -0.41 16.43
N ARG A 101 -51.17 -0.20 15.20
CA ARG A 101 -52.60 -0.13 14.88
C ARG A 101 -53.32 -1.49 15.02
N GLU A 102 -52.62 -2.59 14.65
CA GLU A 102 -53.23 -3.93 14.58
C GLU A 102 -53.06 -4.74 15.88
N LYS A 103 -51.90 -4.57 16.58
CA LYS A 103 -51.46 -5.49 17.67
C LYS A 103 -51.19 -4.75 18.99
N GLY A 104 -51.32 -3.43 19.00
CA GLY A 104 -51.17 -2.62 20.21
C GLY A 104 -49.70 -2.22 20.50
N ILE A 105 -49.55 -1.50 21.61
CA ILE A 105 -48.32 -0.80 21.96
C ILE A 105 -47.18 -1.73 22.32
N ASP A 106 -47.43 -2.85 23.01
CA ASP A 106 -46.36 -3.75 23.49
C ASP A 106 -45.62 -4.40 22.31
N ARG A 107 -46.36 -4.83 21.29
CA ARG A 107 -45.76 -5.38 20.06
C ARG A 107 -45.03 -4.32 19.23
N ALA A 108 -45.52 -3.11 19.18
CA ALA A 108 -44.84 -2.00 18.53
C ALA A 108 -43.50 -1.68 19.22
N LEU A 109 -43.41 -1.75 20.54
CA LEU A 109 -42.18 -1.54 21.30
C LEU A 109 -41.15 -2.65 21.07
N GLU A 110 -41.57 -3.90 20.88
CA GLU A 110 -40.70 -4.99 20.48
C GLU A 110 -40.07 -4.72 19.10
N GLU A 111 -40.87 -4.30 18.12
CA GLU A 111 -40.37 -3.92 16.78
C GLU A 111 -39.41 -2.72 16.82
N ILE A 112 -39.71 -1.69 17.62
CA ILE A 112 -38.81 -0.55 17.84
C ILE A 112 -37.47 -1.03 18.43
N SER A 113 -37.47 -1.97 19.36
CA SER A 113 -36.28 -2.50 19.98
C SER A 113 -35.44 -3.26 18.94
N SER A 114 -36.08 -4.05 18.09
CA SER A 114 -35.43 -4.74 16.95
C SER A 114 -34.87 -3.74 15.95
N LEU A 115 -35.59 -2.67 15.65
CA LEU A 115 -35.16 -1.60 14.74
C LEU A 115 -33.89 -0.89 15.25
N LYS A 116 -33.85 -0.59 16.57
CA LYS A 116 -32.64 0.00 17.20
C LYS A 116 -31.40 -0.87 17.01
N VAL A 117 -31.53 -2.21 17.09
CA VAL A 117 -30.42 -3.13 16.85
C VAL A 117 -29.95 -3.02 15.39
N ASN A 118 -30.90 -3.00 14.44
CA ASN A 118 -30.55 -2.89 13.02
C ASN A 118 -29.84 -1.57 12.69
N VAL A 119 -30.30 -0.45 13.27
CA VAL A 119 -29.63 0.86 13.11
C VAL A 119 -28.23 0.83 13.69
N ARG A 120 -28.01 0.22 14.86
CA ARG A 120 -26.67 0.05 15.43
C ARG A 120 -25.76 -0.76 14.52
N ASN A 121 -26.27 -1.85 13.96
CA ASN A 121 -25.49 -2.69 13.03
C ASN A 121 -25.12 -1.92 11.75
N ALA A 122 -26.05 -1.13 11.19
CA ALA A 122 -25.76 -0.29 10.03
C ALA A 122 -24.70 0.78 10.34
N LEU A 123 -24.79 1.44 11.50
CA LEU A 123 -23.77 2.40 11.96
C LEU A 123 -22.41 1.75 12.16
N HIS A 124 -22.38 0.51 12.67
CA HIS A 124 -21.14 -0.26 12.79
C HIS A 124 -20.50 -0.50 11.43
N GLU A 125 -21.30 -0.94 10.46
CA GLU A 125 -20.79 -1.24 9.11
C GLU A 125 -20.25 0.01 8.42
N VAL A 126 -20.95 1.16 8.55
CA VAL A 126 -20.46 2.46 8.08
C VAL A 126 -19.12 2.82 8.73
N ARG A 127 -18.99 2.66 10.04
CA ARG A 127 -17.73 2.95 10.75
C ARG A 127 -16.60 2.02 10.29
N ARG A 128 -16.88 0.72 10.07
CA ARG A 128 -15.91 -0.22 9.52
C ARG A 128 -15.38 0.28 8.18
N ILE A 129 -16.27 0.64 7.26
CA ILE A 129 -15.89 1.17 5.94
C ILE A 129 -15.06 2.45 6.07
N ILE A 130 -15.41 3.36 6.99
CA ILE A 130 -14.62 4.58 7.24
C ILE A 130 -13.21 4.25 7.71
N TYR A 131 -13.04 3.27 8.62
CA TYR A 131 -11.71 2.83 9.03
C TYR A 131 -10.96 2.11 7.91
N ASP A 132 -11.67 1.38 7.03
CA ASP A 132 -11.07 0.72 5.86
C ASP A 132 -10.66 1.72 4.77
N LEU A 133 -11.32 2.87 4.66
CA LEU A 133 -10.95 3.94 3.71
C LEU A 133 -9.71 4.73 4.13
N ARG A 134 -9.68 5.23 5.31
CA ARG A 134 -8.61 5.97 6.02
C ARG A 134 -9.25 6.77 7.15
N PRO A 135 -8.89 6.54 8.40
CA PRO A 135 -9.45 7.35 9.48
C PRO A 135 -9.03 8.82 9.31
N MET A 136 -9.99 9.72 9.12
CA MET A 136 -9.72 11.17 9.12
C MET A 136 -9.01 11.61 10.40
N ALA A 137 -9.33 10.96 11.52
CA ALA A 137 -8.65 11.16 12.80
C ALA A 137 -7.15 10.93 12.77
N LEU A 138 -6.61 10.20 11.78
CA LEU A 138 -5.18 9.97 11.65
C LEU A 138 -4.45 11.26 11.28
N ASP A 139 -5.03 12.05 10.38
CA ASP A 139 -4.46 13.33 9.96
C ASP A 139 -4.56 14.39 11.06
N ASP A 140 -5.66 14.40 11.82
CA ASP A 140 -5.94 15.40 12.87
C ASP A 140 -5.23 15.07 14.19
N LEU A 141 -5.38 13.84 14.67
CA LEU A 141 -4.98 13.42 16.02
C LEU A 141 -3.69 12.58 16.04
N GLY A 142 -3.28 12.00 14.91
CA GLY A 142 -2.12 11.11 14.81
C GLY A 142 -2.43 9.65 15.15
N ILE A 143 -1.39 8.82 15.08
CA ILE A 143 -1.52 7.35 15.11
C ILE A 143 -2.03 6.81 16.46
N VAL A 144 -1.54 7.31 17.60
CA VAL A 144 -1.85 6.73 18.93
C VAL A 144 -3.31 6.92 19.33
N PRO A 145 -3.89 8.16 19.28
CA PRO A 145 -5.31 8.35 19.57
C PRO A 145 -6.21 7.60 18.60
N THR A 146 -5.83 7.55 17.32
CA THR A 146 -6.60 6.85 16.28
C THR A 146 -6.62 5.34 16.52
N LEU A 147 -5.48 4.72 16.84
CA LEU A 147 -5.41 3.31 17.19
C LEU A 147 -6.18 3.01 18.47
N ARG A 148 -6.06 3.83 19.48
CA ARG A 148 -6.82 3.66 20.74
C ARG A 148 -8.33 3.62 20.46
N LYS A 149 -8.82 4.56 19.67
CA LYS A 149 -10.24 4.62 19.28
C LYS A 149 -10.67 3.43 18.44
N TYR A 150 -9.85 3.06 17.46
CA TYR A 150 -10.10 1.89 16.61
C TYR A 150 -10.19 0.61 17.43
N LEU A 151 -9.20 0.34 18.29
CA LEU A 151 -9.13 -0.88 19.09
C LEU A 151 -10.27 -0.97 20.11
N SER A 152 -10.63 0.14 20.78
CA SER A 152 -11.81 0.22 21.65
C SER A 152 -13.11 -0.08 20.88
N THR A 153 -13.23 0.41 19.65
CA THR A 153 -14.38 0.11 18.80
C THR A 153 -14.43 -1.36 18.42
N VAL A 154 -13.28 -1.96 18.05
CA VAL A 154 -13.21 -3.40 17.73
C VAL A 154 -13.61 -4.25 18.94
N GLU A 155 -13.14 -3.93 20.13
CA GLU A 155 -13.49 -4.62 21.38
C GLU A 155 -14.99 -4.53 21.67
N GLU A 156 -15.60 -3.34 21.55
CA GLU A 156 -17.03 -3.10 21.76
C GLU A 156 -17.90 -3.97 20.85
N TYR A 157 -17.44 -4.23 19.61
CA TYR A 157 -18.18 -5.02 18.62
C TYR A 157 -17.87 -6.51 18.60
N ASN A 158 -16.90 -6.96 19.40
CA ASN A 158 -16.56 -8.38 19.53
C ASN A 158 -16.73 -8.84 20.99
N PRO A 159 -17.96 -9.08 21.48
CA PRO A 159 -18.21 -9.48 22.86
C PRO A 159 -17.41 -10.72 23.23
N GLY A 160 -16.64 -10.64 24.32
CA GLY A 160 -15.76 -11.71 24.79
C GLY A 160 -14.33 -11.65 24.26
N VAL A 161 -13.99 -10.64 23.49
CA VAL A 161 -12.59 -10.31 23.13
C VAL A 161 -12.14 -9.11 23.96
N ILE A 162 -10.95 -9.20 24.54
CA ILE A 162 -10.30 -8.12 25.29
C ILE A 162 -9.11 -7.61 24.47
N ILE A 163 -9.01 -6.29 24.32
CA ILE A 163 -7.91 -5.66 23.56
C ILE A 163 -7.15 -4.68 24.45
N GLU A 164 -5.93 -5.03 24.81
CA GLU A 164 -5.05 -4.14 25.57
C GLU A 164 -4.14 -3.33 24.64
N PHE A 165 -4.18 -2.00 24.75
CA PHE A 165 -3.32 -1.10 23.99
C PHE A 165 -2.38 -0.30 24.89
N LYS A 166 -1.07 -0.36 24.60
CA LYS A 166 -0.04 0.40 25.29
C LYS A 166 0.83 1.18 24.31
N SER A 167 1.09 2.44 24.63
CA SER A 167 2.06 3.29 23.94
C SER A 167 3.14 3.70 24.94
N ASN A 168 4.38 3.39 24.64
CA ASN A 168 5.54 3.65 25.49
C ASN A 168 6.55 4.56 24.79
N GLY A 169 7.17 5.46 25.54
CA GLY A 169 8.12 6.44 25.02
C GLY A 169 7.48 7.80 24.72
N VAL A 170 8.22 8.69 24.06
CA VAL A 170 7.71 10.04 23.71
C VAL A 170 7.00 9.98 22.37
N GLU A 171 5.69 10.09 22.42
CA GLU A 171 4.84 10.14 21.22
C GLU A 171 5.18 11.38 20.39
N ARG A 172 5.28 11.20 19.08
CA ARG A 172 5.53 12.29 18.12
C ARG A 172 4.80 12.06 16.81
N ARG A 173 4.51 13.13 16.12
CA ARG A 173 3.98 13.05 14.76
C ARG A 173 5.07 12.54 13.82
N ILE A 174 4.69 11.66 12.94
CA ILE A 174 5.53 11.11 11.87
C ILE A 174 4.85 11.39 10.53
N PRO A 175 5.57 11.30 9.39
CA PRO A 175 4.95 11.52 8.08
C PRO A 175 3.69 10.67 7.89
N SER A 176 2.66 11.24 7.26
CA SER A 176 1.34 10.62 7.15
C SER A 176 1.35 9.23 6.50
N ASN A 177 2.23 8.99 5.52
CA ASN A 177 2.42 7.66 4.92
C ASN A 177 2.90 6.62 5.93
N PHE A 178 3.72 6.99 6.92
CA PHE A 178 4.14 6.11 8.03
C PHE A 178 2.96 5.83 8.96
N GLU A 179 2.22 6.87 9.37
CA GLU A 179 1.05 6.71 10.26
C GLU A 179 0.00 5.80 9.63
N VAL A 180 -0.33 6.01 8.34
CA VAL A 180 -1.26 5.16 7.58
C VAL A 180 -0.76 3.72 7.52
N SER A 181 0.51 3.52 7.21
CA SER A 181 1.08 2.18 7.09
C SER A 181 1.07 1.44 8.42
N ILE A 182 1.45 2.10 9.52
CA ILE A 182 1.39 1.52 10.87
C ILE A 182 -0.05 1.16 11.25
N PHE A 183 -1.00 2.07 10.98
CA PHE A 183 -2.42 1.81 11.23
C PHE A 183 -2.89 0.54 10.51
N ARG A 184 -2.55 0.41 9.21
CA ARG A 184 -2.92 -0.76 8.40
C ARG A 184 -2.27 -2.05 8.88
N LEU A 185 -1.01 -2.01 9.31
CA LEU A 185 -0.34 -3.18 9.90
C LEU A 185 -1.06 -3.68 11.14
N VAL A 186 -1.41 -2.78 12.05
CA VAL A 186 -2.16 -3.14 13.26
C VAL A 186 -3.56 -3.65 12.91
N GLN A 187 -4.27 -2.97 12.01
CA GLN A 187 -5.60 -3.36 11.54
C GLN A 187 -5.60 -4.78 10.97
N GLU A 188 -4.65 -5.09 10.09
CA GLU A 188 -4.54 -6.42 9.49
C GLU A 188 -4.24 -7.50 10.53
N CYS A 189 -3.33 -7.22 11.48
CA CYS A 189 -3.04 -8.17 12.57
C CYS A 189 -4.28 -8.45 13.42
N VAL A 190 -5.02 -7.41 13.82
CA VAL A 190 -6.24 -7.54 14.63
C VAL A 190 -7.33 -8.29 13.85
N THR A 191 -7.50 -7.97 12.58
CA THR A 191 -8.45 -8.67 11.70
C THR A 191 -8.11 -10.16 11.58
N ASN A 192 -6.83 -10.49 11.39
CA ASN A 192 -6.37 -11.88 11.30
C ASN A 192 -6.55 -12.63 12.62
N ALA A 193 -6.26 -12.00 13.76
CA ALA A 193 -6.49 -12.57 15.07
C ALA A 193 -7.97 -12.92 15.30
N LEU A 194 -8.88 -12.04 14.91
CA LEU A 194 -10.33 -12.24 15.06
C LEU A 194 -10.87 -13.28 14.07
N LYS A 195 -10.56 -13.15 12.78
CA LYS A 195 -11.11 -14.01 11.72
C LYS A 195 -10.53 -15.41 11.72
N HIS A 196 -9.21 -15.51 11.87
CA HIS A 196 -8.47 -16.76 11.73
C HIS A 196 -7.99 -17.31 13.07
N GLY A 197 -7.59 -16.43 13.98
CA GLY A 197 -7.08 -16.81 15.30
C GLY A 197 -8.15 -17.26 16.28
N LYS A 198 -9.41 -16.86 16.12
CA LYS A 198 -10.49 -17.08 17.11
C LYS A 198 -10.06 -16.65 18.51
N THR A 199 -9.33 -15.57 18.60
CA THR A 199 -8.69 -15.09 19.82
C THR A 199 -9.70 -14.51 20.80
N LYS A 200 -9.35 -14.56 22.08
CA LYS A 200 -10.07 -13.86 23.14
C LYS A 200 -9.32 -12.67 23.70
N GLU A 201 -8.03 -12.60 23.44
CA GLU A 201 -7.18 -11.52 23.95
C GLU A 201 -6.19 -11.07 22.87
N ILE A 202 -6.10 -9.77 22.68
CA ILE A 202 -5.15 -9.14 21.75
C ILE A 202 -4.39 -8.06 22.52
N TRP A 203 -3.07 -8.07 22.42
CA TRP A 203 -2.18 -7.04 22.98
C TRP A 203 -1.53 -6.28 21.83
N VAL A 204 -1.70 -4.97 21.83
CA VAL A 204 -1.07 -4.06 20.88
C VAL A 204 -0.15 -3.12 21.66
N LYS A 205 1.13 -3.12 21.35
CA LYS A 205 2.12 -2.23 21.93
C LYS A 205 2.81 -1.41 20.86
N ILE A 206 2.91 -0.10 21.08
CA ILE A 206 3.79 0.80 20.31
C ILE A 206 4.90 1.27 21.25
N GLU A 207 6.12 1.25 20.76
CA GLU A 207 7.30 1.71 21.50
C GLU A 207 8.08 2.73 20.65
N TRP A 208 8.10 3.97 21.13
CA TRP A 208 8.74 5.09 20.47
C TRP A 208 10.22 5.16 20.86
N LEU A 209 11.10 4.89 19.91
CA LEU A 209 12.55 5.02 20.06
C LEU A 209 13.03 6.31 19.39
N LYS A 210 14.27 6.72 19.64
CA LYS A 210 14.84 7.94 19.01
C LYS A 210 14.82 7.89 17.49
N SER A 211 15.14 6.74 16.89
CA SER A 211 15.28 6.57 15.44
C SER A 211 14.34 5.52 14.83
N ALA A 212 13.40 4.98 15.59
CA ALA A 212 12.48 3.96 15.12
C ALA A 212 11.19 3.93 15.95
N VAL A 213 10.15 3.29 15.41
CA VAL A 213 8.96 2.86 16.13
C VAL A 213 8.89 1.34 16.03
N ASN A 214 8.75 0.69 17.19
CA ASN A 214 8.47 -0.74 17.25
C ASN A 214 6.96 -0.94 17.51
N ILE A 215 6.36 -1.84 16.77
CA ILE A 215 4.95 -2.21 16.93
C ILE A 215 4.91 -3.71 17.21
N VAL A 216 4.26 -4.11 18.29
CA VAL A 216 4.04 -5.50 18.62
C VAL A 216 2.54 -5.74 18.69
N VAL A 217 2.07 -6.74 17.97
CA VAL A 217 0.70 -7.25 18.07
C VAL A 217 0.79 -8.72 18.43
N LYS A 218 0.17 -9.08 19.55
CA LYS A 218 0.13 -10.45 20.05
C LYS A 218 -1.31 -10.87 20.24
N ASP A 219 -1.64 -12.10 19.89
CA ASP A 219 -2.92 -12.74 20.19
C ASP A 219 -2.73 -14.10 20.89
N ASN A 220 -3.76 -14.57 21.57
CA ASN A 220 -3.82 -15.91 22.17
C ASN A 220 -4.68 -16.89 21.38
N GLY A 221 -4.78 -16.70 20.07
CA GLY A 221 -5.58 -17.52 19.19
C GLY A 221 -4.98 -18.88 18.87
N VAL A 222 -5.51 -19.53 17.83
CA VAL A 222 -5.07 -20.88 17.44
C VAL A 222 -3.67 -20.93 16.84
N GLY A 223 -3.10 -19.78 16.42
CA GLY A 223 -1.82 -19.76 15.73
C GLY A 223 -1.82 -20.50 14.39
N PHE A 224 -0.67 -20.57 13.74
CA PHE A 224 -0.50 -21.27 12.46
C PHE A 224 0.95 -21.77 12.26
N ASP A 225 1.13 -22.71 11.33
CA ASP A 225 2.45 -23.20 10.94
C ASP A 225 3.04 -22.28 9.83
N ARG A 226 4.15 -21.61 10.13
CA ARG A 226 4.86 -20.70 9.23
C ARG A 226 5.33 -21.35 7.92
N ASN A 227 5.54 -22.65 7.90
CA ASN A 227 6.08 -23.34 6.74
C ASN A 227 5.00 -23.66 5.70
N VAL A 228 3.75 -23.84 6.16
CA VAL A 228 2.60 -24.21 5.32
C VAL A 228 1.92 -23.00 4.70
N GLU A 229 1.89 -21.86 5.39
CA GLU A 229 1.15 -20.65 4.94
C GLU A 229 1.96 -19.64 4.13
N LYS A 230 3.27 -19.85 3.97
CA LYS A 230 4.12 -18.89 3.22
C LYS A 230 3.67 -18.60 1.78
N GLU A 231 2.92 -19.48 1.16
CA GLU A 231 2.59 -19.38 -0.27
C GLU A 231 1.16 -18.86 -0.57
N LYS A 232 0.28 -18.69 0.43
CA LYS A 232 -1.14 -18.43 0.15
C LYS A 232 -1.80 -17.25 0.88
N SER A 233 -1.12 -16.54 1.78
CA SER A 233 -1.76 -15.47 2.55
C SER A 233 -1.44 -14.08 1.99
N PHE A 234 -2.34 -13.54 1.18
CA PHE A 234 -2.24 -12.16 0.64
C PHE A 234 -2.03 -11.11 1.74
N GLY A 235 -2.62 -11.29 2.92
CA GLY A 235 -2.45 -10.39 4.06
C GLY A 235 -1.00 -10.30 4.56
N LEU A 236 -0.31 -11.43 4.70
CA LEU A 236 1.10 -11.46 5.13
C LEU A 236 2.04 -10.87 4.07
N ILE A 237 1.76 -11.13 2.80
CA ILE A 237 2.52 -10.54 1.67
C ILE A 237 2.37 -9.02 1.69
N GLY A 238 1.14 -8.50 1.73
CA GLY A 238 0.87 -7.06 1.76
C GLY A 238 1.44 -6.35 2.99
N MET A 239 1.47 -7.01 4.16
CA MET A 239 2.15 -6.48 5.34
C MET A 239 3.66 -6.39 5.13
N ARG A 240 4.28 -7.40 4.53
CA ARG A 240 5.72 -7.41 4.24
C ARG A 240 6.11 -6.30 3.27
N GLU A 241 5.42 -6.20 2.14
CA GLU A 241 5.63 -5.15 1.15
C GLU A 241 5.51 -3.74 1.76
N ARG A 242 4.49 -3.53 2.60
CA ARG A 242 4.28 -2.25 3.28
C ARG A 242 5.42 -1.90 4.25
N VAL A 243 5.95 -2.89 4.97
CA VAL A 243 7.10 -2.72 5.87
C VAL A 243 8.37 -2.44 5.07
N GLU A 244 8.60 -3.13 3.96
CA GLU A 244 9.74 -2.90 3.07
C GLU A 244 9.73 -1.50 2.45
N LEU A 245 8.57 -1.00 2.03
CA LEU A 245 8.41 0.38 1.54
C LEU A 245 8.83 1.43 2.60
N LEU A 246 8.65 1.12 3.88
CA LEU A 246 9.09 1.96 5.00
C LEU A 246 10.54 1.65 5.42
N LYS A 247 11.28 0.83 4.68
CA LYS A 247 12.64 0.37 5.03
C LYS A 247 12.70 -0.27 6.43
N GLY A 248 11.59 -0.87 6.85
CA GLY A 248 11.44 -1.54 8.13
C GLY A 248 11.75 -3.03 8.07
N SER A 249 11.51 -3.71 9.18
CA SER A 249 11.59 -5.17 9.29
C SER A 249 10.36 -5.74 9.97
N MET A 250 9.95 -6.94 9.56
CA MET A 250 8.83 -7.69 10.10
C MET A 250 9.30 -9.06 10.58
N GLN A 251 8.90 -9.41 11.79
CA GLN A 251 9.13 -10.73 12.37
C GLN A 251 7.78 -11.32 12.79
N ILE A 252 7.61 -12.62 12.55
CA ILE A 252 6.41 -13.37 12.90
C ILE A 252 6.85 -14.54 13.78
N ASP A 253 6.21 -14.69 14.92
CA ASP A 253 6.32 -15.88 15.76
C ASP A 253 4.91 -16.43 15.97
N SER A 254 4.63 -17.60 15.41
CA SER A 254 3.35 -18.28 15.52
C SER A 254 3.55 -19.77 15.71
N THR A 255 2.77 -20.32 16.62
CA THR A 255 2.77 -21.75 16.91
C THR A 255 1.33 -22.21 17.09
N ILE A 256 0.98 -23.31 16.48
CA ILE A 256 -0.35 -23.90 16.61
C ILE A 256 -0.71 -24.10 18.09
N GLY A 257 -1.85 -23.56 18.51
CA GLY A 257 -2.35 -23.60 19.89
C GLY A 257 -1.76 -22.56 20.85
N LYS A 258 -0.83 -21.69 20.39
CA LYS A 258 -0.18 -20.67 21.25
C LYS A 258 -0.43 -19.23 20.82
N GLY A 259 -1.15 -19.04 19.71
CA GLY A 259 -1.40 -17.71 19.13
C GLY A 259 -0.28 -17.21 18.23
N THR A 260 -0.30 -15.91 17.93
CA THR A 260 0.65 -15.27 17.03
C THR A 260 1.23 -14.00 17.66
N ILE A 261 2.51 -13.74 17.40
CA ILE A 261 3.19 -12.49 17.72
C ILE A 261 3.74 -11.91 16.42
N MET A 262 3.34 -10.68 16.13
CA MET A 262 3.84 -9.88 15.01
C MET A 262 4.68 -8.73 15.57
N LEU A 263 5.92 -8.61 15.13
CA LEU A 263 6.82 -7.53 15.47
C LEU A 263 7.20 -6.75 14.22
N PHE A 264 6.97 -5.44 14.23
CA PHE A 264 7.39 -4.52 13.18
C PHE A 264 8.34 -3.49 13.76
N LYS A 265 9.47 -3.28 13.09
CA LYS A 265 10.42 -2.23 13.42
C LYS A 265 10.51 -1.27 12.24
N ILE A 266 10.02 -0.05 12.41
CA ILE A 266 9.95 0.98 11.38
C ILE A 266 10.98 2.06 11.70
N PRO A 267 12.03 2.25 10.89
CA PRO A 267 12.99 3.33 11.10
C PRO A 267 12.32 4.69 10.83
N LEU A 268 12.55 5.63 11.71
CA LEU A 268 12.14 7.02 11.58
C LEU A 268 13.38 7.85 11.21
N THR A 269 13.92 7.61 10.02
CA THR A 269 14.99 8.45 9.48
C THR A 269 14.39 9.80 9.08
N VAL A 270 14.89 10.83 9.73
CA VAL A 270 14.68 12.22 9.33
C VAL A 270 15.48 12.49 8.06
#